data_0d6329371892cb52937f015e46870ca7
#
_entry.id   0d6329371892cb52937f015e46870ca7
#
_cell.length_a   1.000
_cell.length_b   1.000
_cell.length_c   1.000
_cell.angle_alpha   90.00
_cell.angle_beta   90.00
_cell.angle_gamma   90.00
#
_symmetry.space_group_name_H-M   'P 1'
#
loop_
_entity.id
_entity.type
_entity.pdbx_description
1 polymer ?
#
loop_
_entity_poly.entity_id
_entity_poly.type
_entity_poly.pdbx_seq_one_letter_code
_entity_poly.pdbx_strand_id
1 'polypeptide(L)'
;MNIYFINPPFKAEYGKFSRESRSPAITKSGALYYPLWLIYAALYSSKQGHNVSFLDAPAKQLNEEQSLNIIRKTDNEHSLFVLDTSTPSIKSDVAFAGKLKALYPHSFVVLVGTHPSACAEETLGYSNAVAIGEYDCIVNELANVLDAGKDLREVRGLCFWDGKEFVRTAHMPPMKNLDDLPFASQFIKEHLNERDYFF
;
A
#
# COMPACT_ATOMS: atom_id res chain seq x y z
N MET A 1 -13.83 8.03 2.15
CA MET A 1 -13.45 6.64 2.52
C MET A 1 -12.28 6.66 3.50
N ASN A 2 -12.14 5.64 4.37
CA ASN A 2 -10.93 5.41 5.17
C ASN A 2 -9.92 4.61 4.34
N ILE A 3 -8.67 5.09 4.22
CA ILE A 3 -7.60 4.42 3.49
C ILE A 3 -6.42 4.18 4.43
N TYR A 4 -5.97 2.95 4.52
CA TYR A 4 -4.83 2.57 5.34
C TYR A 4 -3.65 2.17 4.45
N PHE A 5 -2.63 3.01 4.39
CA PHE A 5 -1.39 2.75 3.66
C PHE A 5 -0.40 2.00 4.53
N ILE A 6 0.06 0.86 4.06
CA ILE A 6 0.89 -0.05 4.84
C ILE A 6 2.14 -0.42 4.05
N ASN A 7 3.31 -0.14 4.63
CA ASN A 7 4.56 -0.81 4.31
C ASN A 7 4.65 -2.04 5.22
N PRO A 8 4.39 -3.28 4.73
CA PRO A 8 4.20 -4.46 5.59
C PRO A 8 5.45 -4.86 6.35
N PRO A 9 5.32 -5.57 7.50
CA PRO A 9 6.46 -6.08 8.25
C PRO A 9 7.23 -7.14 7.46
N PHE A 10 8.55 -7.16 7.62
CA PHE A 10 9.40 -8.18 6.98
C PHE A 10 10.61 -8.50 7.82
N LYS A 11 10.66 -9.73 8.34
CA LYS A 11 11.84 -10.32 9.01
C LYS A 11 12.59 -9.34 9.93
N ALA A 12 11.86 -8.69 10.83
CA ALA A 12 12.38 -7.63 11.73
C ALA A 12 13.62 -8.10 12.53
N GLU A 13 13.74 -9.40 12.76
CA GLU A 13 14.88 -10.04 13.44
C GLU A 13 16.22 -9.89 12.71
N TYR A 14 16.21 -9.59 11.41
CA TYR A 14 17.42 -9.39 10.60
C TYR A 14 17.77 -7.91 10.41
N GLY A 15 16.90 -6.99 10.80
CA GLY A 15 17.09 -5.55 10.65
C GLY A 15 15.97 -4.87 9.88
N LYS A 16 16.20 -3.61 9.49
CA LYS A 16 15.21 -2.84 8.75
C LYS A 16 15.24 -3.20 7.25
N PHE A 17 14.07 -3.43 6.69
CA PHE A 17 13.92 -3.78 5.27
C PHE A 17 13.41 -2.60 4.46
N SER A 18 14.16 -2.20 3.43
CA SER A 18 13.76 -1.16 2.48
C SER A 18 13.14 -1.77 1.22
N ARG A 19 11.97 -1.30 0.82
CA ARG A 19 11.34 -1.60 -0.49
C ARG A 19 11.68 -0.55 -1.55
N GLU A 20 12.05 0.66 -1.13
CA GLU A 20 12.28 1.82 -2.00
C GLU A 20 13.65 1.81 -2.73
N SER A 21 14.58 0.94 -2.36
CA SER A 21 15.87 0.88 -3.02
C SER A 21 15.78 0.12 -4.33
N ARG A 22 16.71 0.41 -5.29
CA ARG A 22 16.85 -0.37 -6.54
C ARG A 22 17.04 -1.87 -6.28
N SER A 23 17.60 -2.20 -5.14
CA SER A 23 17.73 -3.57 -4.64
C SER A 23 17.11 -3.62 -3.26
N PRO A 24 15.80 -3.90 -3.16
CA PRO A 24 15.15 -4.06 -1.87
C PRO A 24 15.92 -5.04 -1.00
N ALA A 25 16.33 -4.61 0.20
CA ALA A 25 17.21 -5.37 1.05
C ALA A 25 17.09 -4.98 2.53
N ILE A 26 17.58 -5.88 3.38
CA ILE A 26 17.77 -5.61 4.81
C ILE A 26 19.03 -4.76 4.98
N THR A 27 18.90 -3.62 5.68
CA THR A 27 19.99 -2.72 5.97
C THR A 27 20.59 -3.03 7.33
N LYS A 28 21.88 -3.39 7.36
CA LYS A 28 22.61 -3.64 8.61
C LYS A 28 22.94 -2.36 9.38
N SER A 29 23.02 -1.23 8.68
CA SER A 29 23.30 0.08 9.28
C SER A 29 22.11 0.64 10.07
N GLY A 30 20.91 0.06 9.89
CA GLY A 30 19.68 0.59 10.46
C GLY A 30 19.11 1.82 9.73
N ALA A 31 19.86 2.40 8.79
CA ALA A 31 19.34 3.48 7.94
C ALA A 31 18.34 2.93 6.91
N LEU A 32 17.25 3.67 6.71
CA LEU A 32 16.18 3.28 5.83
C LEU A 32 15.76 4.47 4.97
N TYR A 33 15.42 4.24 3.71
CA TYR A 33 14.76 5.25 2.90
C TYR A 33 13.30 5.38 3.31
N TYR A 34 12.77 6.60 3.26
CA TYR A 34 11.32 6.81 3.38
C TYR A 34 10.59 6.07 2.25
N PRO A 35 9.42 5.45 2.49
CA PRO A 35 8.61 4.83 1.45
C PRO A 35 7.87 5.92 0.64
N LEU A 36 8.64 6.64 -0.19
CA LEU A 36 8.18 7.87 -0.85
C LEU A 36 6.99 7.63 -1.76
N TRP A 37 6.95 6.55 -2.52
CA TRP A 37 5.81 6.27 -3.40
C TRP A 37 4.54 6.02 -2.60
N LEU A 38 4.64 5.28 -1.50
CA LEU A 38 3.51 5.07 -0.59
C LEU A 38 3.06 6.37 0.09
N ILE A 39 4.03 7.23 0.46
CA ILE A 39 3.76 8.55 1.03
C ILE A 39 3.06 9.45 0.02
N TYR A 40 3.49 9.49 -1.24
CA TYR A 40 2.83 10.29 -2.27
C TYR A 40 1.40 9.84 -2.52
N ALA A 41 1.14 8.54 -2.58
CA ALA A 41 -0.22 8.01 -2.72
C ALA A 41 -1.10 8.37 -1.51
N ALA A 42 -0.55 8.31 -0.29
CA ALA A 42 -1.25 8.72 0.92
C ALA A 42 -1.57 10.22 0.92
N LEU A 43 -0.59 11.06 0.57
CA LEU A 43 -0.75 12.50 0.46
C LEU A 43 -1.79 12.89 -0.60
N TYR A 44 -1.71 12.28 -1.78
CA TYR A 44 -2.65 12.54 -2.86
C TYR A 44 -4.08 12.19 -2.43
N SER A 45 -4.26 11.01 -1.83
CA SER A 45 -5.56 10.56 -1.32
C SER A 45 -6.11 11.50 -0.22
N SER A 46 -5.25 11.95 0.70
CA SER A 46 -5.61 12.92 1.73
C SER A 46 -6.06 14.27 1.13
N LYS A 47 -5.33 14.78 0.12
CA LYS A 47 -5.69 16.01 -0.61
C LYS A 47 -7.04 15.88 -1.32
N GLN A 48 -7.42 14.67 -1.74
CA GLN A 48 -8.71 14.39 -2.36
C GLN A 48 -9.85 14.19 -1.34
N GLY A 49 -9.58 14.35 -0.06
CA GLY A 49 -10.59 14.33 1.01
C GLY A 49 -10.82 12.97 1.66
N HIS A 50 -9.97 11.97 1.39
CA HIS A 50 -10.02 10.70 2.09
C HIS A 50 -9.37 10.80 3.47
N ASN A 51 -9.86 10.00 4.42
CA ASN A 51 -9.24 9.87 5.74
C ASN A 51 -8.10 8.84 5.65
N VAL A 52 -6.86 9.28 5.88
CA VAL A 52 -5.66 8.48 5.65
C VAL A 52 -5.00 8.08 6.96
N SER A 53 -4.69 6.78 7.08
CA SER A 53 -3.82 6.21 8.10
C SER A 53 -2.56 5.63 7.45
N PHE A 54 -1.43 5.64 8.16
CA PHE A 54 -0.16 5.18 7.61
C PHE A 54 0.61 4.32 8.61
N LEU A 55 1.15 3.19 8.14
CA LEU A 55 2.00 2.30 8.92
C LEU A 55 3.24 1.90 8.11
N ASP A 56 4.42 2.31 8.57
CA ASP A 56 5.70 1.77 8.12
C ASP A 56 6.23 0.78 9.16
N ALA A 57 5.91 -0.49 8.98
CA ALA A 57 6.29 -1.53 9.93
C ALA A 57 7.81 -1.81 9.94
N PRO A 58 8.53 -1.84 8.80
CA PRO A 58 9.98 -1.96 8.77
C PRO A 58 10.72 -0.84 9.51
N ALA A 59 10.29 0.41 9.36
CA ALA A 59 10.92 1.55 10.03
C ALA A 59 10.87 1.39 11.56
N LYS A 60 9.73 0.94 12.06
CA LYS A 60 9.47 0.69 13.49
C LYS A 60 9.93 -0.69 13.95
N GLN A 61 10.55 -1.49 13.08
CA GLN A 61 10.97 -2.87 13.35
C GLN A 61 9.84 -3.75 13.94
N LEU A 62 8.62 -3.53 13.48
CA LEU A 62 7.47 -4.29 13.96
C LEU A 62 7.41 -5.66 13.28
N ASN A 63 7.08 -6.67 14.07
CA ASN A 63 6.67 -7.97 13.53
C ASN A 63 5.20 -7.93 13.10
N GLU A 64 4.74 -9.04 12.54
CA GLU A 64 3.38 -9.17 12.01
C GLU A 64 2.30 -8.93 13.09
N GLU A 65 2.45 -9.56 14.26
CA GLU A 65 1.47 -9.45 15.34
C GLU A 65 1.38 -8.02 15.87
N GLN A 66 2.53 -7.36 16.07
CA GLN A 66 2.59 -5.97 16.50
C GLN A 66 1.93 -5.03 15.48
N SER A 67 2.18 -5.28 14.17
CA SER A 67 1.57 -4.53 13.08
C SER A 67 0.05 -4.68 13.08
N LEU A 68 -0.46 -5.91 13.19
CA LEU A 68 -1.90 -6.17 13.26
C LEU A 68 -2.53 -5.55 14.52
N ASN A 69 -1.83 -5.54 15.66
CA ASN A 69 -2.33 -4.92 16.88
C ASN A 69 -2.43 -3.39 16.77
N ILE A 70 -1.57 -2.74 15.97
CA ILE A 70 -1.70 -1.31 15.67
C ILE A 70 -2.91 -1.07 14.77
N ILE A 71 -3.08 -1.85 13.71
CA ILE A 71 -4.18 -1.72 12.77
C ILE A 71 -5.53 -1.94 13.46
N ARG A 72 -5.63 -2.89 14.41
CA ARG A 72 -6.86 -3.15 15.18
C ARG A 72 -7.35 -2.00 16.06
N LYS A 73 -6.47 -1.03 16.36
CA LYS A 73 -6.84 0.15 17.18
C LYS A 73 -7.60 1.22 16.41
N THR A 74 -7.64 1.10 15.09
CA THR A 74 -8.39 2.01 14.21
C THR A 74 -9.67 1.33 13.75
N ASP A 75 -10.71 2.13 13.46
CA ASP A 75 -11.92 1.61 12.82
C ASP A 75 -11.60 1.33 11.35
N ASN A 76 -11.56 0.05 11.02
CA ASN A 76 -11.21 -0.43 9.70
C ASN A 76 -12.35 -1.19 9.00
N GLU A 77 -13.54 -1.19 9.55
CA GLU A 77 -14.71 -1.69 8.82
C GLU A 77 -14.96 -0.81 7.61
N HIS A 78 -15.07 -1.41 6.43
CA HIS A 78 -15.22 -0.71 5.15
C HIS A 78 -14.04 0.19 4.75
N SER A 79 -12.82 -0.18 5.13
CA SER A 79 -11.59 0.54 4.75
C SER A 79 -10.97 -0.02 3.47
N LEU A 80 -10.17 0.82 2.80
CA LEU A 80 -9.24 0.38 1.75
C LEU A 80 -7.84 0.21 2.35
N PHE A 81 -7.33 -1.02 2.36
CA PHE A 81 -5.95 -1.32 2.72
C PHE A 81 -5.06 -1.32 1.47
N VAL A 82 -4.07 -0.45 1.44
CA VAL A 82 -3.06 -0.33 0.37
C VAL A 82 -1.75 -0.87 0.89
N LEU A 83 -1.28 -2.00 0.36
CA LEU A 83 -0.05 -2.67 0.81
C LEU A 83 1.05 -2.52 -0.24
N ASP A 84 2.15 -1.87 0.16
CA ASP A 84 3.37 -1.82 -0.65
C ASP A 84 4.10 -3.16 -0.62
N THR A 85 4.55 -3.61 -1.80
CA THR A 85 5.15 -4.93 -1.97
C THR A 85 6.36 -4.89 -2.89
N SER A 86 7.25 -5.86 -2.71
CA SER A 86 8.43 -6.01 -3.55
C SER A 86 8.78 -7.47 -3.79
N THR A 87 9.55 -7.78 -4.84
CA THR A 87 9.89 -9.16 -5.18
C THR A 87 10.53 -9.94 -4.03
N PRO A 88 11.49 -9.42 -3.27
CA PRO A 88 12.08 -10.17 -2.16
C PRO A 88 11.14 -10.46 -0.99
N SER A 89 10.12 -9.61 -0.79
CA SER A 89 9.19 -9.71 0.34
C SER A 89 7.82 -10.29 -0.02
N ILE A 90 7.55 -10.55 -1.31
CA ILE A 90 6.20 -10.86 -1.80
C ILE A 90 5.50 -11.99 -1.03
N LYS A 91 6.21 -13.06 -0.67
CA LYS A 91 5.60 -14.19 0.07
C LYS A 91 5.07 -13.76 1.44
N SER A 92 5.80 -12.91 2.16
CA SER A 92 5.34 -12.36 3.45
C SER A 92 4.27 -11.30 3.26
N ASP A 93 4.39 -10.48 2.22
CA ASP A 93 3.44 -9.40 1.95
C ASP A 93 2.05 -9.96 1.60
N VAL A 94 1.98 -10.96 0.72
CA VAL A 94 0.68 -11.59 0.38
C VAL A 94 0.09 -12.39 1.55
N ALA A 95 0.92 -13.02 2.39
CA ALA A 95 0.45 -13.68 3.59
C ALA A 95 -0.17 -12.67 4.58
N PHE A 96 0.46 -11.50 4.74
CA PHE A 96 -0.06 -10.41 5.56
C PHE A 96 -1.36 -9.84 4.99
N ALA A 97 -1.43 -9.64 3.67
CA ALA A 97 -2.64 -9.21 2.97
C ALA A 97 -3.82 -10.19 3.19
N GLY A 98 -3.56 -11.49 3.08
CA GLY A 98 -4.56 -12.52 3.34
C GLY A 98 -5.10 -12.48 4.78
N LYS A 99 -4.24 -12.17 5.76
CA LYS A 99 -4.66 -11.99 7.16
C LYS A 99 -5.53 -10.76 7.35
N LEU A 100 -5.18 -9.64 6.74
CA LEU A 100 -6.02 -8.44 6.76
C LEU A 100 -7.39 -8.70 6.14
N LYS A 101 -7.43 -9.37 5.00
CA LYS A 101 -8.68 -9.75 4.32
C LYS A 101 -9.56 -10.66 5.18
N ALA A 102 -8.95 -11.59 5.93
CA ALA A 102 -9.67 -12.47 6.84
C ALA A 102 -10.18 -11.73 8.11
N LEU A 103 -9.41 -10.78 8.63
CA LEU A 103 -9.78 -9.99 9.82
C LEU A 103 -10.83 -8.93 9.52
N TYR A 104 -10.84 -8.39 8.30
CA TYR A 104 -11.72 -7.30 7.87
C TYR A 104 -12.46 -7.69 6.57
N PRO A 105 -13.43 -8.61 6.64
CA PRO A 105 -14.08 -9.17 5.44
C PRO A 105 -14.89 -8.14 4.64
N HIS A 106 -15.26 -7.01 5.24
CA HIS A 106 -15.98 -5.91 4.58
C HIS A 106 -15.05 -4.82 4.04
N SER A 107 -13.75 -4.96 4.26
CA SER A 107 -12.73 -4.03 3.75
C SER A 107 -12.13 -4.55 2.45
N PHE A 108 -11.50 -3.66 1.71
CA PHE A 108 -10.88 -3.96 0.43
C PHE A 108 -9.36 -3.92 0.55
N VAL A 109 -8.66 -4.94 0.06
CA VAL A 109 -7.20 -5.04 0.09
C VAL A 109 -6.66 -4.93 -1.32
N VAL A 110 -5.83 -3.91 -1.59
CA VAL A 110 -5.12 -3.72 -2.85
C VAL A 110 -3.61 -3.82 -2.63
N LEU A 111 -2.94 -4.59 -3.49
CA LEU A 111 -1.48 -4.66 -3.52
C LEU A 111 -0.95 -3.65 -4.53
N VAL A 112 0.13 -2.97 -4.15
CA VAL A 112 0.85 -2.01 -4.97
C VAL A 112 2.35 -2.33 -4.98
N GLY A 113 3.10 -1.75 -5.89
CA GLY A 113 4.54 -1.92 -5.97
C GLY A 113 4.99 -2.69 -7.20
N THR A 114 6.29 -2.98 -7.26
CA THR A 114 6.94 -3.48 -8.48
C THR A 114 6.57 -4.93 -8.81
N HIS A 115 6.49 -5.79 -7.80
CA HIS A 115 6.20 -7.22 -8.03
C HIS A 115 4.77 -7.46 -8.53
N PRO A 116 3.71 -6.98 -7.86
CA PRO A 116 2.35 -7.19 -8.34
C PRO A 116 2.08 -6.46 -9.66
N SER A 117 2.77 -5.35 -9.95
CA SER A 117 2.67 -4.71 -11.27
C SER A 117 3.17 -5.61 -12.41
N ALA A 118 4.19 -6.44 -12.14
CA ALA A 118 4.73 -7.39 -13.13
C ALA A 118 3.96 -8.73 -13.14
N CYS A 119 3.53 -9.22 -11.98
CA CYS A 119 2.97 -10.56 -11.76
C CYS A 119 1.61 -10.48 -11.03
N ALA A 120 0.66 -9.70 -11.56
CA ALA A 120 -0.61 -9.42 -10.90
C ALA A 120 -1.42 -10.68 -10.57
N GLU A 121 -1.51 -11.62 -11.50
CA GLU A 121 -2.32 -12.83 -11.36
C GLU A 121 -1.86 -13.72 -10.20
N GLU A 122 -0.54 -13.82 -9.98
CA GLU A 122 0.03 -14.62 -8.89
C GLU A 122 -0.34 -14.11 -7.49
N THR A 123 -0.59 -12.81 -7.37
CA THR A 123 -0.84 -12.14 -6.07
C THR A 123 -2.31 -11.95 -5.75
N LEU A 124 -3.19 -12.03 -6.74
CA LEU A 124 -4.64 -11.79 -6.59
C LEU A 124 -5.37 -12.81 -5.71
N GLY A 125 -4.80 -14.00 -5.46
CA GLY A 125 -5.38 -14.98 -4.53
C GLY A 125 -5.44 -14.48 -3.08
N TYR A 126 -4.62 -13.48 -2.73
CA TYR A 126 -4.45 -12.96 -1.36
C TYR A 126 -5.01 -11.55 -1.18
N SER A 127 -5.38 -10.87 -2.25
CA SER A 127 -5.92 -9.52 -2.25
C SER A 127 -7.24 -9.44 -2.99
N ASN A 128 -7.89 -8.29 -3.00
CA ASN A 128 -9.08 -8.06 -3.81
C ASN A 128 -8.69 -7.53 -5.19
N ALA A 129 -7.60 -6.75 -5.25
CA ALA A 129 -7.09 -6.18 -6.49
C ALA A 129 -5.58 -5.91 -6.41
N VAL A 130 -5.02 -5.60 -7.58
CA VAL A 130 -3.64 -5.12 -7.76
C VAL A 130 -3.69 -3.83 -8.57
N ALA A 131 -3.00 -2.78 -8.10
CA ALA A 131 -2.79 -1.55 -8.86
C ALA A 131 -1.48 -1.64 -9.64
N ILE A 132 -1.51 -1.33 -10.95
CA ILE A 132 -0.41 -1.54 -11.89
C ILE A 132 0.32 -0.22 -12.17
N GLY A 133 1.60 -0.16 -11.85
CA GLY A 133 2.45 1.00 -12.13
C GLY A 133 2.40 2.07 -11.04
N GLU A 134 2.38 3.34 -11.44
CA GLU A 134 2.23 4.47 -10.52
C GLU A 134 0.82 4.49 -9.96
N TYR A 135 0.70 4.30 -8.64
CA TYR A 135 -0.58 3.98 -8.02
C TYR A 135 -1.27 5.15 -7.28
N ASP A 136 -0.67 6.33 -7.26
CA ASP A 136 -1.26 7.50 -6.57
C ASP A 136 -2.69 7.79 -7.06
N CYS A 137 -2.86 7.96 -8.38
CA CYS A 137 -4.16 8.19 -8.98
C CYS A 137 -5.05 6.95 -8.93
N ILE A 138 -4.47 5.75 -9.10
CA ILE A 138 -5.21 4.49 -9.12
C ILE A 138 -5.90 4.24 -7.76
N VAL A 139 -5.15 4.42 -6.66
CA VAL A 139 -5.69 4.25 -5.31
C VAL A 139 -6.81 5.23 -5.04
N ASN A 140 -6.66 6.48 -5.48
CA ASN A 140 -7.70 7.49 -5.33
C ASN A 140 -8.96 7.16 -6.16
N GLU A 141 -8.81 6.76 -7.45
CA GLU A 141 -9.94 6.32 -8.27
C GLU A 141 -10.64 5.10 -7.63
N LEU A 142 -9.86 4.12 -7.15
CA LEU A 142 -10.37 2.94 -6.46
C LEU A 142 -11.18 3.31 -5.22
N ALA A 143 -10.65 4.19 -4.38
CA ALA A 143 -11.33 4.65 -3.18
C ALA A 143 -12.68 5.32 -3.51
N ASN A 144 -12.72 6.16 -4.54
CA ASN A 144 -13.95 6.82 -4.98
C ASN A 144 -14.98 5.83 -5.52
N VAL A 145 -14.54 4.83 -6.30
CA VAL A 145 -15.41 3.79 -6.86
C VAL A 145 -16.00 2.91 -5.77
N LEU A 146 -15.18 2.51 -4.79
CA LEU A 146 -15.62 1.72 -3.63
C LEU A 146 -16.62 2.50 -2.76
N ASP A 147 -16.34 3.77 -2.48
CA ASP A 147 -17.18 4.64 -1.66
C ASP A 147 -18.55 4.90 -2.31
N ALA A 148 -18.56 4.95 -3.65
CA ALA A 148 -19.77 5.12 -4.44
C ALA A 148 -20.51 3.80 -4.77
N GLY A 149 -19.97 2.64 -4.39
CA GLY A 149 -20.54 1.32 -4.73
C GLY A 149 -20.60 1.03 -6.22
N LYS A 150 -19.63 1.56 -7.01
CA LYS A 150 -19.58 1.42 -8.47
C LYS A 150 -18.76 0.21 -8.91
N ASP A 151 -18.77 -0.08 -10.22
CA ASP A 151 -18.03 -1.17 -10.82
C ASP A 151 -16.51 -0.88 -10.82
N LEU A 152 -15.71 -1.85 -10.35
CA LEU A 152 -14.25 -1.78 -10.37
C LEU A 152 -13.66 -1.61 -11.78
N ARG A 153 -14.41 -1.99 -12.81
CA ARG A 153 -14.02 -1.77 -14.21
C ARG A 153 -13.90 -0.30 -14.60
N GLU A 154 -14.46 0.61 -13.79
CA GLU A 154 -14.31 2.06 -13.98
C GLU A 154 -12.93 2.57 -13.54
N VAL A 155 -12.22 1.81 -12.69
CA VAL A 155 -10.88 2.17 -12.22
C VAL A 155 -9.83 1.80 -13.25
N ARG A 156 -9.01 2.74 -13.69
CA ARG A 156 -7.89 2.48 -14.60
C ARG A 156 -6.68 1.94 -13.84
N GLY A 157 -5.89 1.09 -14.51
CA GLY A 157 -4.66 0.51 -13.95
C GLY A 157 -4.90 -0.55 -12.89
N LEU A 158 -6.07 -1.18 -12.85
CA LEU A 158 -6.43 -2.20 -11.87
C LEU A 158 -6.46 -3.59 -12.50
N CYS A 159 -6.03 -4.60 -11.73
CA CYS A 159 -6.27 -6.01 -12.02
C CYS A 159 -7.04 -6.64 -10.86
N PHE A 160 -8.04 -7.47 -11.16
CA PHE A 160 -8.84 -8.18 -10.18
C PHE A 160 -9.54 -9.41 -10.78
N TRP A 161 -10.04 -10.29 -9.92
CA TRP A 161 -10.92 -11.38 -10.32
C TRP A 161 -12.39 -10.96 -10.23
N ASP A 162 -13.12 -11.06 -11.33
CA ASP A 162 -14.58 -10.97 -11.35
C ASP A 162 -15.14 -12.40 -11.54
N GLY A 163 -15.50 -13.02 -10.44
CA GLY A 163 -15.81 -14.44 -10.43
C GLY A 163 -14.62 -15.29 -10.88
N LYS A 164 -14.66 -15.82 -12.09
CA LYS A 164 -13.59 -16.61 -12.71
C LYS A 164 -12.82 -15.87 -13.80
N GLU A 165 -13.24 -14.66 -14.14
CA GLU A 165 -12.62 -13.84 -15.18
C GLU A 165 -11.50 -13.00 -14.57
N PHE A 166 -10.28 -13.09 -15.14
CA PHE A 166 -9.22 -12.16 -14.84
C PHE A 166 -9.44 -10.86 -15.61
N VAL A 167 -9.73 -9.79 -14.89
CA VAL A 167 -9.97 -8.47 -15.45
C VAL A 167 -8.71 -7.63 -15.31
N ARG A 168 -8.30 -7.01 -16.42
CA ARG A 168 -7.29 -5.97 -16.44
C ARG A 168 -7.87 -4.74 -17.11
N THR A 169 -8.00 -3.65 -16.38
CA THR A 169 -8.59 -2.41 -16.87
C THR A 169 -7.60 -1.63 -17.73
N ALA A 170 -8.08 -0.58 -18.40
CA ALA A 170 -7.22 0.30 -19.19
C ALA A 170 -6.11 0.92 -18.36
N HIS A 171 -4.95 1.15 -18.96
CA HIS A 171 -3.79 1.75 -18.27
C HIS A 171 -4.12 3.14 -17.72
N MET A 172 -3.66 3.43 -16.51
CA MET A 172 -3.72 4.78 -15.93
C MET A 172 -2.73 5.68 -16.68
N PRO A 173 -3.17 6.80 -17.29
CA PRO A 173 -2.23 7.73 -17.90
C PRO A 173 -1.35 8.39 -16.83
N PRO A 174 -0.11 8.77 -17.18
CA PRO A 174 0.75 9.51 -16.25
C PRO A 174 0.09 10.80 -15.79
N MET A 175 0.38 11.20 -14.56
CA MET A 175 -0.07 12.48 -14.03
C MET A 175 0.46 13.63 -14.90
N LYS A 176 -0.44 14.50 -15.39
CA LYS A 176 -0.08 15.59 -16.32
C LYS A 176 0.68 16.70 -15.63
N ASN A 177 0.33 17.00 -14.39
CA ASN A 177 0.94 18.06 -13.60
C ASN A 177 1.42 17.49 -12.28
N LEU A 178 2.74 17.39 -12.11
CA LEU A 178 3.34 16.87 -10.88
C LEU A 178 3.18 17.82 -9.67
N ASP A 179 2.89 19.10 -9.91
CA ASP A 179 2.59 20.07 -8.84
C ASP A 179 1.24 19.78 -8.16
N ASP A 180 0.43 18.89 -8.72
CA ASP A 180 -0.76 18.39 -8.04
C ASP A 180 -0.44 17.45 -6.87
N LEU A 181 0.77 16.89 -6.81
CA LEU A 181 1.27 16.15 -5.67
C LEU A 181 1.78 17.11 -4.59
N PRO A 182 1.32 16.99 -3.33
CA PRO A 182 1.88 17.76 -2.23
C PRO A 182 3.33 17.35 -1.94
N PHE A 183 4.10 18.24 -1.29
CA PHE A 183 5.45 17.89 -0.85
C PHE A 183 5.45 16.81 0.23
N ALA A 184 6.18 15.73 0.00
CA ALA A 184 6.30 14.61 0.97
C ALA A 184 6.83 15.03 2.34
N SER A 185 7.63 16.10 2.40
CA SER A 185 8.24 16.62 3.64
C SER A 185 7.20 17.00 4.70
N GLN A 186 6.04 17.49 4.32
CA GLN A 186 4.97 17.80 5.26
C GLN A 186 4.43 16.52 5.89
N PHE A 187 4.10 15.52 5.09
CA PHE A 187 3.60 14.24 5.59
C PHE A 187 4.62 13.54 6.51
N ILE A 188 5.89 13.55 6.10
CA ILE A 188 6.98 12.96 6.89
C ILE A 188 7.03 13.61 8.27
N LYS A 189 6.99 14.95 8.32
CA LYS A 189 7.03 15.70 9.58
C LYS A 189 5.82 15.44 10.49
N GLU A 190 4.63 15.23 9.92
CA GLU A 190 3.38 15.05 10.67
C GLU A 190 3.14 13.59 11.09
N HIS A 191 3.57 12.62 10.30
CA HIS A 191 3.18 11.22 10.45
C HIS A 191 4.31 10.25 10.74
N LEU A 192 5.57 10.63 10.49
CA LEU A 192 6.72 9.76 10.65
C LEU A 192 7.71 10.32 11.68
N ASN A 193 8.42 9.41 12.35
CA ASN A 193 9.51 9.78 13.23
C ASN A 193 10.82 9.55 12.49
N GLU A 194 11.57 10.62 12.21
CA GLU A 194 12.85 10.57 11.49
C GLU A 194 13.89 9.65 12.16
N ARG A 195 13.82 9.46 13.50
CA ARG A 195 14.67 8.52 14.22
C ARG A 195 14.44 7.05 13.84
N ASP A 196 13.29 6.75 13.26
CA ASP A 196 13.00 5.40 12.76
C ASP A 196 13.72 5.12 11.44
N TYR A 197 14.23 6.16 10.73
CA TYR A 197 14.89 6.07 9.43
C TYR A 197 16.38 6.32 9.45
N PHE A 198 16.83 7.22 10.31
CA PHE A 198 18.23 7.60 10.43
C PHE A 198 18.72 7.28 11.85
N PHE A 199 19.34 6.09 12.01
CA PHE A 199 19.92 5.55 13.26
C PHE A 199 19.00 4.75 14.16
#